data_258a495f45686cf3ada7d945b01928bd
#
_entry.id   258a495f45686cf3ada7d945b01928bd
#
_cell.length_a   1.000
_cell.length_b   1.000
_cell.length_c   1.000
_cell.angle_alpha   90.00
_cell.angle_beta   90.00
_cell.angle_gamma   90.00
#
_symmetry.space_group_name_H-M   'P 1'
#
loop_
_entity.id
_entity.type
_entity.pdbx_description
1 polymer ?
#
loop_
_entity_poly.entity_id
_entity_poly.type
_entity_poly.pdbx_seq_one_letter_code
_entity_poly.pdbx_strand_id
1 'polypeptide(L)'
;MVPSPSAPPPPPAAGTPVLLQKGAQRGVWREPRGCPRGGQPRSLPAPSRPAGSMGVLRAGLCPGLTQDMVQLLGSRGIKTVVDLVSANLEEVAQKCGLSYKALVALRRVLLAQFSAFPFNGADLYEELKTSTAILSTGIGSLDKLLDTGLYTGEVTEIVGGPGSGKTQVCLCVAANVAHGLQQNVVYVDSSGGLTASRLLQLLQARTQDEEEQAGALQRIQVVHAFDIFQVLNVLQDLRGTLAQQVTSSSGTVKVVVVDSVAAVVSPLLGGQQREGFALMMQLARELKTLARDLGTAVVSVSLL
;
A
#
# COMPACT_ATOMS: atom_id res chain seq x y z
N MET A 1 -38.75 -58.44 -0.02
CA MET A 1 -38.11 -57.57 -0.99
C MET A 1 -37.52 -56.36 -0.25
N VAL A 2 -36.23 -56.37 -0.03
CA VAL A 2 -35.49 -55.27 0.63
C VAL A 2 -34.98 -54.32 -0.48
N PRO A 3 -35.22 -53.04 -0.43
CA PRO A 3 -34.71 -52.11 -1.46
C PRO A 3 -33.18 -51.95 -1.33
N SER A 4 -32.52 -52.00 -2.47
CA SER A 4 -31.06 -51.81 -2.62
C SER A 4 -30.63 -50.42 -2.14
N PRO A 5 -29.44 -50.26 -1.55
CA PRO A 5 -28.91 -48.98 -1.13
C PRO A 5 -28.59 -48.08 -2.34
N SER A 6 -29.04 -46.84 -2.29
CA SER A 6 -28.77 -45.77 -3.27
C SER A 6 -27.27 -45.44 -3.33
N ALA A 7 -26.78 -45.24 -4.56
CA ALA A 7 -25.40 -44.87 -4.83
C ALA A 7 -25.00 -43.52 -4.15
N PRO A 8 -23.72 -43.35 -3.72
CA PRO A 8 -23.27 -42.12 -3.11
C PRO A 8 -23.28 -40.98 -4.14
N PRO A 9 -23.47 -39.71 -3.69
CA PRO A 9 -23.44 -38.55 -4.58
C PRO A 9 -22.07 -38.37 -5.17
N PRO A 10 -21.97 -37.77 -6.38
CA PRO A 10 -20.70 -37.49 -7.03
C PRO A 10 -19.88 -36.48 -6.21
N PRO A 11 -18.53 -36.54 -6.28
CA PRO A 11 -17.66 -35.59 -5.61
C PRO A 11 -17.92 -34.16 -6.12
N PRO A 12 -17.76 -33.12 -5.27
CA PRO A 12 -17.94 -31.74 -5.68
C PRO A 12 -16.95 -31.38 -6.82
N ALA A 13 -17.48 -30.68 -7.80
CA ALA A 13 -16.71 -30.19 -8.95
C ALA A 13 -15.48 -29.41 -8.47
N ALA A 14 -14.34 -29.67 -9.14
CA ALA A 14 -13.08 -28.97 -8.90
C ALA A 14 -13.31 -27.45 -8.88
N GLY A 15 -12.88 -26.81 -7.81
CA GLY A 15 -13.09 -25.38 -7.59
C GLY A 15 -12.58 -24.54 -8.75
N THR A 16 -13.32 -23.49 -9.05
CA THR A 16 -12.97 -22.51 -10.08
C THR A 16 -11.55 -21.99 -9.84
N PRO A 17 -10.68 -21.93 -10.85
CA PRO A 17 -9.31 -21.47 -10.65
C PRO A 17 -9.27 -20.00 -10.17
N VAL A 18 -8.41 -19.73 -9.20
CA VAL A 18 -8.12 -18.37 -8.73
C VAL A 18 -7.26 -17.69 -9.80
N LEU A 19 -7.74 -16.59 -10.35
CA LEU A 19 -6.98 -15.74 -11.27
C LEU A 19 -6.27 -14.64 -10.48
N LEU A 20 -4.95 -14.55 -10.67
CA LEU A 20 -4.11 -13.51 -10.11
C LEU A 20 -3.74 -12.52 -11.21
N GLN A 21 -4.07 -11.25 -10.99
CA GLN A 21 -3.66 -10.17 -11.88
C GLN A 21 -2.64 -9.27 -11.18
N LYS A 22 -1.46 -9.14 -11.78
CA LYS A 22 -0.48 -8.11 -11.41
C LYS A 22 -0.78 -6.84 -12.20
N GLY A 23 -0.81 -5.70 -11.52
CA GLY A 23 -1.09 -4.40 -12.10
C GLY A 23 0.00 -3.83 -13.03
N ALA A 24 1.08 -4.57 -13.29
CA ALA A 24 2.10 -4.23 -14.29
C ALA A 24 2.62 -5.49 -14.94
N GLN A 25 2.51 -5.60 -16.26
CA GLN A 25 3.23 -6.61 -17.03
C GLN A 25 4.72 -6.25 -17.02
N ARG A 26 5.51 -6.90 -16.19
CA ARG A 26 6.97 -6.85 -16.29
C ARG A 26 7.38 -7.77 -17.45
N GLY A 27 7.62 -7.20 -18.61
CA GLY A 27 8.32 -7.91 -19.67
C GLY A 27 9.71 -8.31 -19.17
N VAL A 28 10.08 -9.59 -19.34
CA VAL A 28 11.44 -10.07 -19.09
C VAL A 28 12.36 -9.38 -20.10
N TRP A 29 13.01 -8.30 -19.69
CA TRP A 29 14.04 -7.67 -20.49
C TRP A 29 15.29 -8.54 -20.41
N ARG A 30 15.57 -9.26 -21.51
CA ARG A 30 16.91 -9.81 -21.74
C ARG A 30 17.82 -8.64 -22.08
N GLU A 31 18.95 -8.52 -21.39
CA GLU A 31 19.99 -7.55 -21.70
C GLU A 31 20.37 -7.60 -23.19
N PRO A 32 20.31 -6.49 -23.92
CA PRO A 32 20.88 -6.42 -25.24
C PRO A 32 22.40 -6.50 -25.13
N ARG A 33 23.00 -7.52 -25.69
CA ARG A 33 24.46 -7.63 -25.79
C ARG A 33 24.99 -6.52 -26.71
N GLY A 34 25.79 -5.62 -26.13
CA GLY A 34 26.73 -4.79 -26.87
C GLY A 34 26.24 -3.39 -27.20
N CYS A 35 26.31 -2.46 -26.24
CA CYS A 35 26.54 -1.06 -26.53
C CYS A 35 27.99 -0.68 -26.18
N PRO A 36 28.71 0.04 -27.05
CA PRO A 36 30.09 0.45 -26.78
C PRO A 36 30.12 1.46 -25.64
N ARG A 37 31.05 1.26 -24.69
CA ARG A 37 31.32 2.16 -23.57
C ARG A 37 31.89 3.47 -24.13
N GLY A 38 31.05 4.46 -24.27
CA GLY A 38 31.43 5.86 -24.50
C GLY A 38 31.34 6.64 -23.20
N GLY A 39 32.37 7.48 -22.97
CA GLY A 39 32.72 8.25 -21.79
C GLY A 39 31.63 8.62 -20.79
N GLN A 40 31.95 8.42 -19.51
CA GLN A 40 31.15 8.84 -18.36
C GLN A 40 30.92 10.36 -18.35
N PRO A 41 29.70 10.87 -18.41
CA PRO A 41 29.42 12.21 -17.92
C PRO A 41 29.46 12.15 -16.39
N ARG A 42 30.24 13.04 -15.76
CA ARG A 42 30.26 13.25 -14.32
C ARG A 42 28.84 13.53 -13.85
N SER A 43 28.23 12.55 -13.20
CA SER A 43 26.95 12.70 -12.53
C SER A 43 27.13 13.66 -11.34
N LEU A 44 26.47 14.80 -11.40
CA LEU A 44 26.14 15.55 -10.20
C LEU A 44 25.31 14.62 -9.29
N PRO A 45 25.59 14.58 -7.97
CA PRO A 45 24.78 13.76 -7.08
C PRO A 45 23.32 14.26 -7.14
N ALA A 46 22.42 13.40 -7.58
CA ALA A 46 21.00 13.68 -7.53
C ALA A 46 20.61 13.95 -6.08
N PRO A 47 19.82 14.99 -5.79
CA PRO A 47 19.33 15.21 -4.45
C PRO A 47 18.52 13.99 -4.04
N SER A 48 19.00 13.28 -3.00
CA SER A 48 18.31 12.14 -2.42
C SER A 48 16.91 12.58 -2.00
N ARG A 49 15.89 12.16 -2.75
CA ARG A 49 14.50 12.30 -2.36
C ARG A 49 14.30 11.51 -1.08
N PRO A 50 13.79 12.10 0.00
CA PRO A 50 13.33 11.29 1.12
C PRO A 50 12.17 10.42 0.62
N ALA A 51 12.41 9.12 0.52
CA ALA A 51 11.37 8.14 0.32
C ALA A 51 10.40 8.24 1.51
N GLY A 52 9.15 8.52 1.23
CA GLY A 52 8.09 8.49 2.25
C GLY A 52 7.58 9.86 2.67
N SER A 53 6.31 10.01 2.51
CA SER A 53 5.40 11.11 2.84
C SER A 53 5.40 12.29 1.85
N MET A 54 4.53 12.21 0.85
CA MET A 54 4.16 13.39 0.07
C MET A 54 3.62 14.46 1.00
N GLY A 55 4.52 15.41 1.33
CA GLY A 55 4.11 16.76 1.53
C GLY A 55 3.57 17.16 2.89
N VAL A 56 3.72 16.40 3.97
CA VAL A 56 3.44 16.94 5.31
C VAL A 56 4.55 17.93 5.69
N LEU A 57 4.14 19.16 6.03
CA LEU A 57 5.08 20.18 6.48
C LEU A 57 5.64 19.79 7.87
N ARG A 58 6.98 19.71 7.94
CA ARG A 58 7.71 19.46 9.18
C ARG A 58 8.98 20.29 9.22
N ALA A 59 9.44 20.61 10.41
CA ALA A 59 10.70 21.34 10.58
C ALA A 59 11.85 20.59 9.92
N GLY A 60 12.74 21.33 9.25
CA GLY A 60 13.88 20.75 8.54
C GLY A 60 13.56 20.12 7.18
N LEU A 61 12.31 20.14 6.72
CA LEU A 61 11.93 19.70 5.38
C LEU A 61 12.66 20.50 4.28
N CYS A 62 12.86 21.76 4.52
CA CYS A 62 13.66 22.64 3.68
C CYS A 62 14.34 23.73 4.53
N PRO A 63 15.45 24.32 4.04
CA PRO A 63 16.10 25.43 4.71
C PRO A 63 15.13 26.58 4.96
N GLY A 64 15.09 27.07 6.21
CA GLY A 64 14.22 28.16 6.62
C GLY A 64 12.83 27.77 7.13
N LEU A 65 12.44 26.48 7.07
CA LEU A 65 11.20 26.00 7.68
C LEU A 65 11.46 25.57 9.12
N THR A 66 11.08 26.46 10.07
CA THR A 66 11.23 26.21 11.52
C THR A 66 10.00 25.51 12.09
N GLN A 67 10.15 24.93 13.31
CA GLN A 67 9.05 24.27 14.01
C GLN A 67 7.90 25.24 14.30
N ASP A 68 8.22 26.47 14.69
CA ASP A 68 7.22 27.51 14.98
C ASP A 68 6.41 27.86 13.73
N MET A 69 7.07 27.98 12.58
CA MET A 69 6.39 28.20 11.30
C MET A 69 5.45 27.06 10.94
N VAL A 70 5.87 25.82 11.16
CA VAL A 70 5.02 24.63 10.91
C VAL A 70 3.80 24.65 11.81
N GLN A 71 3.94 24.98 13.08
CA GLN A 71 2.81 25.10 14.01
C GLN A 71 1.85 26.22 13.60
N LEU A 72 2.36 27.39 13.26
CA LEU A 72 1.56 28.54 12.82
C LEU A 72 0.80 28.23 11.52
N LEU A 73 1.45 27.61 10.54
CA LEU A 73 0.82 27.17 9.30
C LEU A 73 -0.23 26.08 9.57
N GLY A 74 0.09 25.11 10.42
CA GLY A 74 -0.81 24.01 10.82
C GLY A 74 -2.08 24.52 11.54
N SER A 75 -1.98 25.55 12.38
CA SER A 75 -3.13 26.17 13.04
C SER A 75 -4.11 26.85 12.06
N ARG A 76 -3.66 27.11 10.84
CA ARG A 76 -4.47 27.69 9.76
C ARG A 76 -4.88 26.68 8.69
N GLY A 77 -4.74 25.39 8.98
CA GLY A 77 -5.11 24.31 8.06
C GLY A 77 -4.09 24.00 6.97
N ILE A 78 -2.95 24.68 6.94
CA ILE A 78 -1.86 24.42 5.98
C ILE A 78 -0.94 23.35 6.58
N LYS A 79 -1.20 22.11 6.25
CA LYS A 79 -0.48 20.93 6.82
C LYS A 79 0.46 20.28 5.82
N THR A 80 0.23 20.47 4.54
CA THR A 80 0.99 19.82 3.47
C THR A 80 1.74 20.82 2.61
N VAL A 81 2.75 20.34 1.87
CA VAL A 81 3.47 21.16 0.87
C VAL A 81 2.50 21.66 -0.19
N VAL A 82 1.54 20.85 -0.61
CA VAL A 82 0.53 21.23 -1.61
C VAL A 82 -0.32 22.38 -1.09
N ASP A 83 -0.76 22.32 0.17
CA ASP A 83 -1.54 23.40 0.78
C ASP A 83 -0.76 24.72 0.76
N LEU A 84 0.52 24.69 1.14
CA LEU A 84 1.36 25.90 1.17
C LEU A 84 1.65 26.43 -0.24
N VAL A 85 1.92 25.54 -1.19
CA VAL A 85 2.21 25.94 -2.58
C VAL A 85 0.99 26.52 -3.28
N SER A 86 -0.22 26.00 -2.97
CA SER A 86 -1.49 26.44 -3.54
C SER A 86 -2.07 27.67 -2.83
N ALA A 87 -1.63 27.96 -1.60
CA ALA A 87 -2.16 29.05 -0.80
C ALA A 87 -1.79 30.44 -1.37
N ASN A 88 -2.67 31.41 -1.10
CA ASN A 88 -2.35 32.81 -1.31
C ASN A 88 -1.35 33.28 -0.25
N LEU A 89 -0.08 33.47 -0.64
CA LEU A 89 0.99 33.80 0.29
C LEU A 89 0.82 35.16 1.00
N GLU A 90 0.11 36.08 0.40
CA GLU A 90 -0.19 37.38 1.03
C GLU A 90 -1.12 37.20 2.22
N GLU A 91 -2.19 36.44 2.04
CA GLU A 91 -3.11 36.09 3.13
C GLU A 91 -2.42 35.27 4.23
N VAL A 92 -1.58 34.31 3.86
CA VAL A 92 -0.82 33.52 4.82
C VAL A 92 0.14 34.38 5.61
N ALA A 93 0.84 35.30 4.97
CA ALA A 93 1.75 36.24 5.62
C ALA A 93 1.02 37.09 6.65
N GLN A 94 -0.14 37.65 6.27
CA GLN A 94 -0.96 38.47 7.17
C GLN A 94 -1.56 37.68 8.34
N LYS A 95 -2.13 36.51 8.05
CA LYS A 95 -2.82 35.68 9.06
C LYS A 95 -1.86 34.98 10.04
N CYS A 96 -0.65 34.67 9.60
CA CYS A 96 0.35 33.96 10.42
C CYS A 96 1.43 34.89 10.96
N GLY A 97 1.45 36.19 10.58
CA GLY A 97 2.49 37.12 11.01
C GLY A 97 3.88 36.76 10.44
N LEU A 98 3.93 36.05 9.33
CA LEU A 98 5.18 35.60 8.70
C LEU A 98 5.60 36.55 7.61
N SER A 99 6.93 36.68 7.40
CA SER A 99 7.47 37.49 6.32
C SER A 99 7.08 36.93 4.95
N TYR A 100 6.44 37.76 4.11
CA TYR A 100 6.08 37.39 2.74
C TYR A 100 7.31 36.94 1.93
N LYS A 101 8.45 37.62 2.09
CA LYS A 101 9.70 37.25 1.41
C LYS A 101 10.17 35.84 1.82
N ALA A 102 10.04 35.50 3.11
CA ALA A 102 10.41 34.19 3.61
C ALA A 102 9.48 33.11 3.03
N LEU A 103 8.17 33.35 2.98
CA LEU A 103 7.20 32.42 2.40
C LEU A 103 7.42 32.20 0.90
N VAL A 104 7.76 33.26 0.14
CA VAL A 104 8.12 33.15 -1.29
C VAL A 104 9.38 32.32 -1.49
N ALA A 105 10.42 32.55 -0.68
CA ALA A 105 11.64 31.76 -0.73
C ALA A 105 11.38 30.29 -0.40
N LEU A 106 10.62 30.03 0.65
CA LEU A 106 10.20 28.71 1.08
C LEU A 106 9.43 27.97 -0.04
N ARG A 107 8.44 28.65 -0.65
CA ARG A 107 7.67 28.11 -1.77
C ARG A 107 8.55 27.74 -2.96
N ARG A 108 9.55 28.56 -3.30
CA ARG A 108 10.49 28.27 -4.38
C ARG A 108 11.32 27.02 -4.09
N VAL A 109 11.83 26.87 -2.86
CA VAL A 109 12.62 25.71 -2.46
C VAL A 109 11.75 24.45 -2.47
N LEU A 110 10.52 24.53 -1.93
CA LEU A 110 9.59 23.41 -1.94
C LEU A 110 9.19 23.01 -3.36
N LEU A 111 8.92 23.98 -4.25
CA LEU A 111 8.67 23.69 -5.66
C LEU A 111 9.86 22.98 -6.31
N ALA A 112 11.08 23.44 -6.04
CA ALA A 112 12.28 22.81 -6.58
C ALA A 112 12.48 21.37 -6.05
N GLN A 113 12.13 21.10 -4.79
CA GLN A 113 12.27 19.76 -4.18
C GLN A 113 11.15 18.79 -4.56
N PHE A 114 9.91 19.29 -4.69
CA PHE A 114 8.71 18.47 -4.87
C PHE A 114 8.09 18.56 -6.27
N SER A 115 8.66 19.34 -7.20
CA SER A 115 8.22 19.33 -8.59
C SER A 115 8.49 17.98 -9.24
N ALA A 116 7.59 17.60 -10.14
CA ALA A 116 7.80 16.44 -10.98
C ALA A 116 8.89 16.72 -12.00
N PHE A 117 10.13 16.36 -11.70
CA PHE A 117 11.20 16.37 -12.69
C PHE A 117 11.10 15.11 -13.56
N PRO A 118 11.34 15.22 -14.87
CA PRO A 118 11.43 14.05 -15.72
C PRO A 118 12.64 13.21 -15.30
N PHE A 119 12.40 11.92 -15.02
CA PHE A 119 13.43 10.92 -14.85
C PHE A 119 13.69 10.24 -16.18
N ASN A 120 14.92 9.89 -16.49
CA ASN A 120 15.17 8.95 -17.56
C ASN A 120 14.86 7.52 -17.09
N GLY A 121 14.60 6.62 -18.03
CA GLY A 121 14.20 5.25 -17.70
C GLY A 121 15.27 4.45 -16.94
N ALA A 122 16.56 4.78 -17.12
CA ALA A 122 17.66 4.11 -16.44
C ALA A 122 17.70 4.49 -14.95
N ASP A 123 17.61 5.79 -14.65
CA ASP A 123 17.58 6.29 -13.27
C ASP A 123 16.35 5.75 -12.53
N LEU A 124 15.17 5.73 -13.19
CA LEU A 124 13.96 5.15 -12.63
C LEU A 124 14.11 3.66 -12.34
N TYR A 125 14.78 2.92 -13.22
CA TYR A 125 15.03 1.49 -13.03
C TYR A 125 15.92 1.23 -11.82
N GLU A 126 17.01 1.97 -11.68
CA GLU A 126 17.93 1.82 -10.53
C GLU A 126 17.24 2.24 -9.20
N GLU A 127 16.42 3.30 -9.21
CA GLU A 127 15.62 3.69 -8.05
C GLU A 127 14.65 2.56 -7.64
N LEU A 128 13.90 2.02 -8.58
CA LEU A 128 12.97 0.91 -8.31
C LEU A 128 13.68 -0.34 -7.81
N LYS A 129 14.83 -0.69 -8.39
CA LYS A 129 15.62 -1.85 -8.00
C LYS A 129 16.11 -1.76 -6.56
N THR A 130 16.45 -0.57 -6.09
CA THR A 130 16.95 -0.34 -4.72
C THR A 130 15.82 -0.15 -3.70
N SER A 131 14.69 0.39 -4.10
CA SER A 131 13.57 0.73 -3.21
C SER A 131 12.52 -0.38 -3.06
N THR A 132 12.43 -1.30 -4.04
CA THR A 132 11.42 -2.36 -4.03
C THR A 132 11.92 -3.59 -3.27
N ALA A 133 11.20 -3.99 -2.23
CA ALA A 133 11.38 -5.28 -1.57
C ALA A 133 10.38 -6.31 -2.10
N ILE A 134 10.76 -7.58 -2.08
CA ILE A 134 9.91 -8.70 -2.45
C ILE A 134 9.56 -9.47 -1.18
N LEU A 135 8.28 -9.65 -0.92
CA LEU A 135 7.78 -10.32 0.27
C LEU A 135 7.15 -11.66 -0.13
N SER A 136 7.65 -12.75 0.45
CA SER A 136 7.06 -14.08 0.24
C SER A 136 5.63 -14.10 0.78
N THR A 137 4.72 -14.74 0.05
CA THR A 137 3.35 -15.02 0.49
C THR A 137 3.29 -16.16 1.54
N GLY A 138 4.37 -16.90 1.69
CA GLY A 138 4.41 -18.14 2.47
C GLY A 138 3.77 -19.33 1.77
N ILE A 139 3.39 -19.18 0.49
CA ILE A 139 2.81 -20.22 -0.35
C ILE A 139 3.72 -20.38 -1.58
N GLY A 140 4.58 -21.39 -1.58
CA GLY A 140 5.65 -21.53 -2.59
C GLY A 140 5.15 -21.63 -4.04
N SER A 141 3.96 -22.18 -4.29
CA SER A 141 3.36 -22.21 -5.63
C SER A 141 2.90 -20.83 -6.07
N LEU A 142 2.41 -20.01 -5.13
CA LEU A 142 1.96 -18.65 -5.37
C LEU A 142 3.16 -17.73 -5.61
N ASP A 143 4.22 -17.88 -4.81
CA ASP A 143 5.45 -17.10 -4.99
C ASP A 143 6.08 -17.35 -6.37
N LYS A 144 6.08 -18.59 -6.85
CA LYS A 144 6.52 -18.91 -8.23
C LYS A 144 5.68 -18.21 -9.29
N LEU A 145 4.36 -18.14 -9.10
CA LEU A 145 3.44 -17.47 -10.02
C LEU A 145 3.62 -15.95 -10.00
N LEU A 146 3.95 -15.39 -8.84
CA LEU A 146 4.16 -13.95 -8.62
C LEU A 146 5.60 -13.48 -8.89
N ASP A 147 6.43 -14.34 -9.48
CA ASP A 147 7.85 -14.04 -9.73
C ASP A 147 8.58 -13.67 -8.42
N THR A 148 8.58 -14.65 -7.51
CA THR A 148 9.18 -14.65 -6.17
C THR A 148 8.34 -14.04 -5.01
N GLY A 149 7.21 -13.39 -5.27
CA GLY A 149 6.33 -12.90 -4.21
C GLY A 149 5.64 -11.57 -4.47
N LEU A 150 5.24 -10.89 -3.40
CA LEU A 150 4.60 -9.59 -3.43
C LEU A 150 5.64 -8.47 -3.46
N TYR A 151 5.48 -7.53 -4.37
CA TYR A 151 6.37 -6.38 -4.51
C TYR A 151 5.85 -5.20 -3.71
N THR A 152 6.71 -4.59 -2.89
CA THR A 152 6.39 -3.31 -2.23
C THR A 152 6.26 -2.21 -3.28
N GLY A 153 5.32 -1.29 -3.06
CA GLY A 153 4.98 -0.25 -4.05
C GLY A 153 3.95 -0.68 -5.10
N GLU A 154 3.53 -1.96 -5.08
CA GLU A 154 2.56 -2.50 -6.04
C GLU A 154 1.26 -2.96 -5.36
N VAL A 155 0.18 -3.02 -6.16
CA VAL A 155 -1.10 -3.59 -5.78
C VAL A 155 -1.26 -4.93 -6.50
N THR A 156 -1.43 -6.00 -5.74
CA THR A 156 -1.73 -7.35 -6.24
C THR A 156 -3.19 -7.66 -5.98
N GLU A 157 -3.93 -7.99 -7.02
CA GLU A 157 -5.34 -8.35 -6.91
C GLU A 157 -5.53 -9.87 -7.01
N ILE A 158 -6.27 -10.43 -6.06
CA ILE A 158 -6.66 -11.84 -6.02
C ILE A 158 -8.13 -11.92 -6.43
N VAL A 159 -8.39 -12.55 -7.58
CA VAL A 159 -9.73 -12.66 -8.17
C VAL A 159 -10.17 -14.12 -8.23
N GLY A 160 -11.42 -14.38 -7.90
CA GLY A 160 -11.97 -15.73 -7.97
C GLY A 160 -13.42 -15.82 -7.48
N GLY A 161 -14.10 -16.92 -7.80
CA GLY A 161 -15.46 -17.16 -7.37
C GLY A 161 -15.61 -17.32 -5.85
N PRO A 162 -16.84 -17.35 -5.33
CA PRO A 162 -17.10 -17.63 -3.92
C PRO A 162 -16.50 -18.99 -3.51
N GLY A 163 -15.93 -19.08 -2.31
CA GLY A 163 -15.32 -20.31 -1.80
C GLY A 163 -14.00 -20.75 -2.44
N SER A 164 -13.41 -19.95 -3.35
CA SER A 164 -12.13 -20.29 -4.01
C SER A 164 -10.88 -20.17 -3.11
N GLY A 165 -11.03 -19.72 -1.86
CA GLY A 165 -9.93 -19.64 -0.90
C GLY A 165 -9.19 -18.30 -0.85
N LYS A 166 -9.72 -17.22 -1.44
CA LYS A 166 -9.09 -15.90 -1.47
C LYS A 166 -8.72 -15.37 -0.08
N THR A 167 -9.67 -15.38 0.84
CA THR A 167 -9.45 -15.03 2.26
C THR A 167 -8.36 -15.89 2.90
N GLN A 168 -8.32 -17.19 2.59
CA GLN A 168 -7.29 -18.09 3.12
C GLN A 168 -5.89 -17.70 2.63
N VAL A 169 -5.75 -17.31 1.37
CA VAL A 169 -4.48 -16.76 0.83
C VAL A 169 -4.09 -15.51 1.58
N CYS A 170 -5.02 -14.56 1.79
CA CYS A 170 -4.77 -13.34 2.54
C CYS A 170 -4.32 -13.59 3.98
N LEU A 171 -4.97 -14.53 4.67
CA LEU A 171 -4.60 -14.95 6.03
C LEU A 171 -3.21 -15.60 6.06
N CYS A 172 -2.87 -16.44 5.06
CA CYS A 172 -1.54 -17.03 4.93
C CYS A 172 -0.46 -15.97 4.71
N VAL A 173 -0.73 -14.97 3.86
CA VAL A 173 0.17 -13.82 3.64
C VAL A 173 0.38 -13.06 4.93
N ALA A 174 -0.71 -12.70 5.63
CA ALA A 174 -0.64 -11.96 6.89
C ALA A 174 0.17 -12.73 7.95
N ALA A 175 -0.10 -14.02 8.14
CA ALA A 175 0.64 -14.87 9.08
C ALA A 175 2.12 -15.01 8.69
N ASN A 176 2.44 -15.15 7.40
CA ASN A 176 3.81 -15.27 6.93
C ASN A 176 4.61 -13.99 7.14
N VAL A 177 4.03 -12.84 6.81
CA VAL A 177 4.69 -11.54 6.95
C VAL A 177 4.90 -11.21 8.43
N ALA A 178 3.89 -11.46 9.27
CA ALA A 178 3.96 -11.16 10.69
C ALA A 178 4.93 -12.06 11.47
N HIS A 179 4.98 -13.36 11.16
CA HIS A 179 5.85 -14.33 11.82
C HIS A 179 7.21 -14.45 11.12
N GLY A 180 7.22 -14.83 9.82
CA GLY A 180 8.46 -15.16 9.12
C GLY A 180 9.33 -13.95 8.78
N LEU A 181 8.71 -12.81 8.46
CA LEU A 181 9.42 -11.56 8.14
C LEU A 181 9.45 -10.56 9.29
N GLN A 182 8.71 -10.83 10.37
CA GLN A 182 8.57 -9.98 11.55
C GLN A 182 8.19 -8.52 11.21
N GLN A 183 7.31 -8.36 10.20
CA GLN A 183 6.83 -7.07 9.74
C GLN A 183 5.36 -6.86 10.11
N ASN A 184 4.95 -5.59 10.23
CA ASN A 184 3.58 -5.27 10.52
C ASN A 184 2.69 -5.41 9.29
N VAL A 185 1.46 -5.87 9.53
CA VAL A 185 0.41 -6.07 8.55
C VAL A 185 -0.83 -5.30 8.99
N VAL A 186 -1.46 -4.60 8.08
CA VAL A 186 -2.82 -4.06 8.28
C VAL A 186 -3.79 -4.89 7.44
N TYR A 187 -4.81 -5.42 8.08
CA TYR A 187 -5.85 -6.21 7.45
C TYR A 187 -7.19 -5.48 7.55
N VAL A 188 -7.67 -4.99 6.42
CA VAL A 188 -8.99 -4.35 6.32
C VAL A 188 -9.98 -5.43 5.94
N ASP A 189 -10.80 -5.85 6.90
CA ASP A 189 -11.86 -6.84 6.71
C ASP A 189 -13.18 -6.13 6.43
N SER A 190 -13.68 -6.28 5.22
CA SER A 190 -14.95 -5.70 4.77
C SER A 190 -16.06 -6.74 4.61
N SER A 191 -15.74 -8.01 4.82
CA SER A 191 -16.66 -9.13 4.66
C SER A 191 -17.02 -9.82 5.98
N GLY A 192 -16.29 -9.53 7.07
CA GLY A 192 -16.41 -10.26 8.35
C GLY A 192 -15.85 -11.68 8.26
N GLY A 193 -15.00 -11.94 7.26
CA GLY A 193 -14.46 -13.29 7.01
C GLY A 193 -13.20 -13.62 7.82
N LEU A 194 -12.58 -12.63 8.43
CA LEU A 194 -11.40 -12.83 9.24
C LEU A 194 -11.77 -13.38 10.62
N THR A 195 -11.12 -14.47 11.02
CA THR A 195 -11.24 -15.01 12.38
C THR A 195 -9.86 -15.14 13.03
N ALA A 196 -9.72 -14.63 14.24
CA ALA A 196 -8.48 -14.71 15.00
C ALA A 196 -8.06 -16.18 15.27
N SER A 197 -9.04 -17.07 15.47
CA SER A 197 -8.78 -18.51 15.64
C SER A 197 -8.12 -19.12 14.41
N ARG A 198 -8.48 -18.68 13.20
CA ARG A 198 -7.86 -19.19 11.97
C ARG A 198 -6.44 -18.64 11.79
N LEU A 199 -6.21 -17.38 12.13
CA LEU A 199 -4.84 -16.82 12.15
C LEU A 199 -3.95 -17.59 13.13
N LEU A 200 -4.46 -17.86 14.34
CA LEU A 200 -3.73 -18.64 15.34
C LEU A 200 -3.40 -20.05 14.83
N GLN A 201 -4.34 -20.77 14.20
CA GLN A 201 -4.07 -22.07 13.60
C GLN A 201 -2.96 -22.03 12.55
N LEU A 202 -2.93 -20.96 11.71
CA LEU A 202 -1.89 -20.80 10.70
C LEU A 202 -0.52 -20.54 11.33
N LEU A 203 -0.46 -19.83 12.45
CA LEU A 203 0.76 -19.60 13.21
C LEU A 203 1.21 -20.86 13.95
N GLN A 204 0.31 -21.61 14.57
CA GLN A 204 0.60 -22.90 15.22
C GLN A 204 1.18 -23.94 14.26
N ALA A 205 0.80 -23.88 12.99
CA ALA A 205 1.38 -24.73 11.95
C ALA A 205 2.83 -24.33 11.58
N ARG A 206 3.30 -23.15 12.01
CA ARG A 206 4.64 -22.60 11.69
C ARG A 206 5.59 -22.66 12.87
N THR A 207 5.10 -22.43 14.07
CA THR A 207 5.88 -22.45 15.32
C THR A 207 5.06 -23.02 16.47
N GLN A 208 5.72 -23.73 17.37
CA GLN A 208 5.12 -24.24 18.62
C GLN A 208 5.34 -23.26 19.78
N ASP A 209 6.10 -22.20 19.58
CA ASP A 209 6.39 -21.21 20.61
C ASP A 209 5.22 -20.22 20.73
N GLU A 210 4.57 -20.23 21.89
CA GLU A 210 3.42 -19.36 22.19
C GLU A 210 3.80 -17.87 22.21
N GLU A 211 5.03 -17.52 22.60
CA GLU A 211 5.51 -16.15 22.62
C GLU A 211 5.71 -15.60 21.20
N GLU A 212 6.27 -16.42 20.31
CA GLU A 212 6.36 -16.09 18.88
C GLU A 212 5.00 -15.93 18.23
N GLN A 213 4.03 -16.82 18.55
CA GLN A 213 2.65 -16.74 18.06
C GLN A 213 1.98 -15.44 18.53
N ALA A 214 2.09 -15.12 19.82
CA ALA A 214 1.54 -13.88 20.38
C ALA A 214 2.18 -12.64 19.75
N GLY A 215 3.49 -12.63 19.59
CA GLY A 215 4.21 -11.54 18.92
C GLY A 215 3.81 -11.37 17.46
N ALA A 216 3.56 -12.46 16.72
CA ALA A 216 3.07 -12.39 15.35
C ALA A 216 1.64 -11.84 15.28
N LEU A 217 0.75 -12.27 16.18
CA LEU A 217 -0.61 -11.73 16.25
C LEU A 217 -0.64 -10.23 16.54
N GLN A 218 0.25 -9.73 17.42
CA GLN A 218 0.36 -8.31 17.72
C GLN A 218 0.79 -7.47 16.52
N ARG A 219 1.51 -8.05 15.55
CA ARG A 219 1.90 -7.37 14.31
C ARG A 219 0.80 -7.30 13.27
N ILE A 220 -0.32 -8.01 13.46
CA ILE A 220 -1.46 -8.01 12.54
C ILE A 220 -2.54 -7.09 13.12
N GLN A 221 -2.65 -5.89 12.58
CA GLN A 221 -3.71 -4.95 12.93
C GLN A 221 -4.92 -5.21 12.05
N VAL A 222 -6.07 -5.48 12.67
CA VAL A 222 -7.32 -5.74 11.96
C VAL A 222 -8.24 -4.53 12.10
N VAL A 223 -8.75 -4.06 10.97
CA VAL A 223 -9.71 -2.95 10.90
C VAL A 223 -10.95 -3.45 10.15
N HIS A 224 -12.12 -3.32 10.79
CA HIS A 224 -13.39 -3.63 10.13
C HIS A 224 -13.92 -2.38 9.42
N ALA A 225 -14.24 -2.52 8.14
CA ALA A 225 -14.76 -1.43 7.31
C ALA A 225 -15.74 -2.00 6.28
N PHE A 226 -17.03 -1.86 6.54
CA PHE A 226 -18.10 -2.54 5.81
C PHE A 226 -18.71 -1.72 4.66
N ASP A 227 -18.27 -0.49 4.49
CA ASP A 227 -18.65 0.37 3.37
C ASP A 227 -17.44 1.08 2.76
N ILE A 228 -17.62 1.62 1.55
CA ILE A 228 -16.52 2.25 0.81
C ILE A 228 -15.96 3.49 1.50
N PHE A 229 -16.79 4.24 2.22
CA PHE A 229 -16.37 5.47 2.89
C PHE A 229 -15.48 5.13 4.09
N GLN A 230 -15.84 4.09 4.85
CA GLN A 230 -15.01 3.57 5.94
C GLN A 230 -13.66 3.08 5.40
N VAL A 231 -13.65 2.31 4.29
CA VAL A 231 -12.39 1.86 3.68
C VAL A 231 -11.53 3.05 3.24
N LEU A 232 -12.11 4.04 2.56
CA LEU A 232 -11.38 5.24 2.14
C LEU A 232 -10.82 6.02 3.33
N ASN A 233 -11.59 6.17 4.42
CA ASN A 233 -11.12 6.82 5.63
C ASN A 233 -9.94 6.07 6.26
N VAL A 234 -10.04 4.73 6.38
CA VAL A 234 -8.95 3.89 6.90
C VAL A 234 -7.67 4.05 6.07
N LEU A 235 -7.78 4.06 4.73
CA LEU A 235 -6.63 4.25 3.86
C LEU A 235 -5.99 5.64 4.02
N GLN A 236 -6.81 6.68 4.21
CA GLN A 236 -6.32 8.04 4.45
C GLN A 236 -5.64 8.17 5.82
N ASP A 237 -6.23 7.59 6.87
CA ASP A 237 -5.65 7.56 8.21
C ASP A 237 -4.33 6.79 8.24
N LEU A 238 -4.25 5.66 7.54
CA LEU A 238 -3.01 4.91 7.37
C LEU A 238 -1.91 5.74 6.71
N ARG A 239 -2.24 6.53 5.68
CA ARG A 239 -1.26 7.45 5.08
C ARG A 239 -0.79 8.51 6.07
N GLY A 240 -1.71 9.06 6.88
CA GLY A 240 -1.39 10.06 7.90
C GLY A 240 -0.53 9.52 9.04
N THR A 241 -0.89 8.37 9.60
CA THR A 241 -0.21 7.75 10.74
C THR A 241 1.13 7.14 10.36
N LEU A 242 1.20 6.42 9.24
CA LEU A 242 2.45 5.79 8.79
C LEU A 242 3.47 6.81 8.29
N ALA A 243 3.03 7.94 7.74
CA ALA A 243 3.91 9.06 7.45
C ALA A 243 4.59 9.64 8.71
N GLN A 244 3.95 9.51 9.87
CA GLN A 244 4.50 9.94 11.17
C GLN A 244 5.37 8.84 11.82
N GLN A 245 5.08 7.56 11.60
CA GLN A 245 5.80 6.42 12.21
C GLN A 245 7.20 6.17 11.62
N VAL A 246 7.56 6.79 10.50
CA VAL A 246 8.93 6.71 9.93
C VAL A 246 10.00 7.19 10.93
N THR A 247 9.60 7.85 12.03
CA THR A 247 10.50 8.33 13.09
C THR A 247 10.47 7.50 14.37
N SER A 248 9.59 6.48 14.48
CA SER A 248 9.47 5.66 15.70
C SER A 248 9.97 4.22 15.45
N SER A 249 10.56 3.63 16.48
CA SER A 249 11.14 2.28 16.49
C SER A 249 10.12 1.13 16.40
N SER A 250 8.85 1.44 16.31
CA SER A 250 7.77 0.47 16.10
C SER A 250 7.73 0.12 14.60
N GLY A 251 8.00 -1.13 14.26
CA GLY A 251 8.20 -1.65 12.90
C GLY A 251 7.26 -1.07 11.83
N THR A 252 7.78 -0.93 10.62
CA THR A 252 7.01 -0.36 9.49
C THR A 252 5.97 -1.36 8.98
N VAL A 253 4.77 -0.85 8.60
CA VAL A 253 3.77 -1.67 7.89
C VAL A 253 4.31 -2.00 6.50
N LYS A 254 4.41 -3.30 6.18
CA LYS A 254 4.92 -3.78 4.89
C LYS A 254 3.85 -4.35 3.99
N VAL A 255 2.73 -4.78 4.56
CA VAL A 255 1.61 -5.33 3.80
C VAL A 255 0.30 -4.70 4.29
N VAL A 256 -0.53 -4.32 3.34
CA VAL A 256 -1.93 -3.93 3.57
C VAL A 256 -2.82 -4.89 2.79
N VAL A 257 -3.72 -5.59 3.47
CA VAL A 257 -4.71 -6.48 2.87
C VAL A 257 -6.07 -5.82 2.90
N VAL A 258 -6.82 -5.87 1.80
CA VAL A 258 -8.22 -5.42 1.73
C VAL A 258 -9.08 -6.60 1.27
N ASP A 259 -9.79 -7.24 2.18
CA ASP A 259 -10.63 -8.40 1.93
C ASP A 259 -12.10 -8.13 2.33
N SER A 260 -12.94 -7.76 1.39
CA SER A 260 -12.74 -7.67 -0.05
C SER A 260 -13.20 -6.32 -0.61
N VAL A 261 -12.50 -5.84 -1.63
CA VAL A 261 -12.93 -4.66 -2.38
C VAL A 261 -14.31 -4.87 -3.00
N ALA A 262 -14.60 -6.10 -3.46
CA ALA A 262 -15.90 -6.43 -4.05
C ALA A 262 -17.08 -6.22 -3.09
N ALA A 263 -16.91 -6.49 -1.79
CA ALA A 263 -17.99 -6.34 -0.81
C ALA A 263 -18.46 -4.89 -0.68
N VAL A 264 -17.54 -3.94 -0.74
CA VAL A 264 -17.83 -2.50 -0.57
C VAL A 264 -18.17 -1.79 -1.88
N VAL A 265 -17.75 -2.34 -3.02
CA VAL A 265 -17.97 -1.74 -4.36
C VAL A 265 -19.24 -2.27 -5.01
N SER A 266 -19.59 -3.57 -4.85
CA SER A 266 -20.75 -4.19 -5.49
C SER A 266 -22.07 -3.45 -5.25
N PRO A 267 -22.38 -2.97 -4.03
CA PRO A 267 -23.63 -2.21 -3.80
C PRO A 267 -23.72 -0.90 -4.61
N LEU A 268 -22.58 -0.36 -5.02
CA LEU A 268 -22.49 0.92 -5.72
C LEU A 268 -22.59 0.78 -7.24
N LEU A 269 -22.42 -0.44 -7.78
CA LEU A 269 -22.44 -0.69 -9.22
C LEU A 269 -23.85 -1.00 -9.75
N GLY A 270 -24.86 -1.08 -8.88
CA GLY A 270 -26.27 -1.33 -9.23
C GLY A 270 -27.02 -0.04 -9.55
N GLY A 271 -27.17 0.33 -10.84
CA GLY A 271 -28.00 1.46 -11.27
C GLY A 271 -27.34 2.42 -12.26
N GLN A 272 -28.05 3.49 -12.64
CA GLN A 272 -27.53 4.52 -13.55
C GLN A 272 -26.53 5.50 -12.91
N GLN A 273 -25.97 5.19 -11.75
CA GLN A 273 -25.21 6.15 -10.95
C GLN A 273 -23.73 6.16 -11.34
N ARG A 274 -23.31 7.29 -11.93
CA ARG A 274 -21.89 7.60 -12.21
C ARG A 274 -21.04 7.71 -10.92
N GLU A 275 -21.68 7.94 -9.78
CA GLU A 275 -21.03 8.12 -8.48
C GLU A 275 -20.33 6.83 -7.98
N GLY A 276 -20.96 5.67 -8.15
CA GLY A 276 -20.34 4.39 -7.76
C GLY A 276 -19.04 4.11 -8.52
N PHE A 277 -19.04 4.43 -9.83
CA PHE A 277 -17.83 4.30 -10.64
C PHE A 277 -16.73 5.28 -10.21
N ALA A 278 -17.10 6.51 -9.86
CA ALA A 278 -16.15 7.52 -9.37
C ALA A 278 -15.50 7.08 -8.04
N LEU A 279 -16.29 6.52 -7.11
CA LEU A 279 -15.79 5.99 -5.84
C LEU A 279 -14.87 4.79 -6.03
N MET A 280 -15.20 3.89 -6.96
CA MET A 280 -14.32 2.76 -7.31
C MET A 280 -12.98 3.24 -7.87
N MET A 281 -13.00 4.24 -8.76
CA MET A 281 -11.80 4.86 -9.31
C MET A 281 -10.98 5.58 -8.22
N GLN A 282 -11.66 6.21 -7.26
CA GLN A 282 -11.01 6.82 -6.11
C GLN A 282 -10.33 5.77 -5.23
N LEU A 283 -11.02 4.68 -4.90
CA LEU A 283 -10.46 3.58 -4.12
C LEU A 283 -9.21 2.99 -4.79
N ALA A 284 -9.28 2.71 -6.10
CA ALA A 284 -8.15 2.19 -6.85
C ALA A 284 -6.95 3.15 -6.83
N ARG A 285 -7.21 4.47 -6.92
CA ARG A 285 -6.17 5.50 -6.81
C ARG A 285 -5.55 5.54 -5.42
N GLU A 286 -6.38 5.49 -4.36
CA GLU A 286 -5.89 5.50 -2.98
C GLU A 286 -5.02 4.26 -2.68
N LEU A 287 -5.44 3.05 -3.10
CA LEU A 287 -4.65 1.84 -2.94
C LEU A 287 -3.28 1.94 -3.64
N LYS A 288 -3.25 2.42 -4.89
CA LYS A 288 -2.00 2.61 -5.64
C LYS A 288 -1.08 3.67 -5.01
N THR A 289 -1.69 4.76 -4.55
CA THR A 289 -0.95 5.84 -3.90
C THR A 289 -0.37 5.38 -2.57
N LEU A 290 -1.16 4.67 -1.76
CA LEU A 290 -0.72 4.10 -0.49
C LEU A 290 0.44 3.12 -0.70
N ALA A 291 0.32 2.19 -1.65
CA ALA A 291 1.39 1.24 -1.96
C ALA A 291 2.72 1.95 -2.25
N ARG A 292 2.67 2.93 -3.17
CA ARG A 292 3.85 3.66 -3.64
C ARG A 292 4.45 4.58 -2.58
N ASP A 293 3.60 5.38 -1.92
CA ASP A 293 4.06 6.41 -0.99
C ASP A 293 4.65 5.82 0.30
N LEU A 294 4.11 4.67 0.75
CA LEU A 294 4.58 3.98 1.95
C LEU A 294 5.58 2.84 1.66
N GLY A 295 5.82 2.51 0.39
CA GLY A 295 6.65 1.36 0.02
C GLY A 295 6.11 0.06 0.61
N THR A 296 4.78 -0.12 0.58
CA THR A 296 4.07 -1.30 1.07
C THR A 296 3.55 -2.16 -0.08
N ALA A 297 3.43 -3.46 0.14
CA ALA A 297 2.69 -4.33 -0.77
C ALA A 297 1.20 -4.27 -0.40
N VAL A 298 0.34 -3.97 -1.38
CA VAL A 298 -1.10 -3.97 -1.17
C VAL A 298 -1.70 -5.22 -1.82
N VAL A 299 -2.49 -5.98 -1.06
CA VAL A 299 -3.23 -7.15 -1.55
C VAL A 299 -4.72 -6.84 -1.48
N SER A 300 -5.40 -6.87 -2.61
CA SER A 300 -6.84 -6.68 -2.71
C SER A 300 -7.55 -7.94 -3.17
N VAL A 301 -8.76 -8.16 -2.67
CA VAL A 301 -9.60 -9.31 -3.01
C VAL A 301 -10.84 -8.83 -3.77
N SER A 302 -11.08 -9.46 -4.92
CA SER A 302 -12.26 -9.20 -5.76
C SER A 302 -13.02 -10.49 -6.10
N LEU A 303 -14.31 -10.34 -6.42
CA LEU A 303 -15.13 -11.39 -7.01
C LEU A 303 -15.06 -11.32 -8.54
N LEU A 304 -15.13 -12.48 -9.17
CA LEU A 304 -15.36 -12.60 -10.62
C LEU A 304 -16.82 -12.30 -10.94
#